data_95ee1ba2b5cf483d83562983b6a86358
#
_entry.id   95ee1ba2b5cf483d83562983b6a86358
#
_cell.length_a   1.000
_cell.length_b   1.000
_cell.length_c   1.000
_cell.angle_alpha   90.00
_cell.angle_beta   90.00
_cell.angle_gamma   90.00
#
_symmetry.space_group_name_H-M   'P 1'
#
loop_
_entity.id
_entity.type
_entity.pdbx_description
1 polymer ?
#
loop_
_entity_poly.entity_id
_entity_poly.type
_entity_poly.pdbx_seq_one_letter_code
_entity_poly.pdbx_strand_id
1 'polypeptide(L)'
;PIIVNMTGGLQEQVTNGKDWFGWGIQPASKVVIGSLEVPYIYEDRIGQADFEKMLSKALNCSNKAYEKMSDSGIKHVRDNYNFDDFEKKWVNKIDDIVNKHGSWETRKNYKKWILKEVA
;
A
#
# COMPACT_ATOMS: atom_id res chain seq x y z
N PRO A 1 -11.11 12.57 -6.17
CA PRO A 1 -9.83 12.83 -5.50
C PRO A 1 -9.99 12.89 -3.97
N ILE A 2 -8.94 12.52 -3.23
CA ILE A 2 -8.90 12.53 -1.76
C ILE A 2 -7.68 13.30 -1.25
N ILE A 3 -7.70 13.67 0.03
CA ILE A 3 -6.54 14.22 0.73
C ILE A 3 -6.03 13.12 1.66
N VAL A 4 -4.74 12.82 1.61
CA VAL A 4 -4.12 11.78 2.44
C VAL A 4 -2.82 12.25 3.07
N ASN A 5 -2.45 11.64 4.19
CA ASN A 5 -1.09 11.71 4.71
C ASN A 5 -0.16 10.86 3.82
N MET A 6 0.99 11.41 3.43
CA MET A 6 1.97 10.74 2.56
C MET A 6 2.78 9.72 3.35
N THR A 7 2.09 8.65 3.77
CA THR A 7 2.66 7.57 4.57
C THR A 7 2.15 6.21 4.09
N GLY A 8 3.01 5.21 4.15
CA GLY A 8 2.66 3.83 3.78
C GLY A 8 1.94 3.73 2.42
N GLY A 9 0.97 2.85 2.32
CA GLY A 9 0.18 2.63 1.10
C GLY A 9 -0.78 3.77 0.72
N LEU A 10 -1.01 4.75 1.60
CA LEU A 10 -1.83 5.92 1.27
C LEU A 10 -1.25 6.76 0.13
N GLN A 11 0.08 6.76 -0.02
CA GLN A 11 0.75 7.47 -1.10
C GLN A 11 0.29 6.99 -2.48
N GLU A 12 0.12 5.68 -2.64
CA GLU A 12 -0.26 5.06 -3.91
C GLU A 12 -1.70 5.38 -4.31
N GLN A 13 -2.53 5.84 -3.36
CA GLN A 13 -3.90 6.25 -3.60
C GLN A 13 -4.02 7.64 -4.23
N VAL A 14 -2.97 8.45 -4.17
CA VAL A 14 -2.98 9.82 -4.68
C VAL A 14 -1.94 10.10 -5.74
N THR A 15 -0.97 9.19 -5.94
CA THR A 15 0.05 9.35 -6.98
C THR A 15 0.66 8.02 -7.38
N ASN A 16 1.12 7.92 -8.64
CA ASN A 16 1.95 6.83 -9.14
C ASN A 16 3.44 7.23 -9.23
N GLY A 17 3.83 8.33 -8.59
CA GLY A 17 5.17 8.90 -8.64
C GLY A 17 5.40 9.87 -9.80
N LYS A 18 4.50 9.92 -10.80
CA LYS A 18 4.52 10.86 -11.94
C LYS A 18 3.29 11.74 -11.96
N ASP A 19 2.12 11.13 -11.88
CA ASP A 19 0.83 11.80 -11.91
C ASP A 19 0.22 11.85 -10.53
N TRP A 20 -0.60 12.88 -10.31
CA TRP A 20 -1.35 13.07 -9.07
C TRP A 20 -2.85 12.95 -9.34
N PHE A 21 -3.53 12.15 -8.50
CA PHE A 21 -4.99 11.91 -8.55
C PHE A 21 -5.69 12.40 -7.28
N GLY A 22 -4.97 13.07 -6.41
CA GLY A 22 -5.45 13.63 -5.15
C GLY A 22 -4.41 14.54 -4.53
N TRP A 23 -4.53 14.81 -3.25
CA TRP A 23 -3.64 15.70 -2.51
C TRP A 23 -2.93 14.95 -1.40
N GLY A 24 -1.61 15.09 -1.37
CA GLY A 24 -0.77 14.48 -0.34
C GLY A 24 -0.24 15.50 0.65
N ILE A 25 -0.36 15.22 1.95
CA ILE A 25 0.22 16.02 3.02
C ILE A 25 1.48 15.32 3.50
N GLN A 26 2.62 15.99 3.45
CA GLN A 26 3.87 15.43 3.97
C GLN A 26 3.83 15.42 5.50
N PRO A 27 4.27 14.33 6.14
CA PRO A 27 4.38 14.28 7.59
C PRO A 27 5.32 15.38 8.11
N ALA A 28 4.88 16.09 9.14
CA ALA A 28 5.70 17.11 9.82
C ALA A 28 6.66 16.50 10.84
N SER A 29 6.29 15.35 11.41
CA SER A 29 7.11 14.65 12.40
C SER A 29 6.76 13.17 12.46
N LYS A 30 7.62 12.40 13.10
CA LYS A 30 7.43 11.00 13.40
C LYS A 30 7.57 10.77 14.91
N VAL A 31 6.62 10.07 15.51
CA VAL A 31 6.62 9.77 16.94
C VAL A 31 6.62 8.27 17.19
N VAL A 32 7.23 7.86 18.29
CA VAL A 32 7.17 6.47 18.76
C VAL A 32 5.96 6.32 19.68
N ILE A 33 5.06 5.39 19.36
CA ILE A 33 3.83 5.11 20.11
C ILE A 33 3.75 3.67 20.61
N GLY A 34 4.84 2.93 20.55
CA GLY A 34 4.87 1.52 20.96
C GLY A 34 4.51 1.28 22.42
N SER A 35 4.11 0.04 22.72
CA SER A 35 3.91 -0.48 24.06
C SER A 35 5.07 -1.38 24.49
N LEU A 36 5.01 -1.92 25.72
CA LEU A 36 6.02 -2.89 26.18
C LEU A 36 6.02 -4.17 25.34
N GLU A 37 4.84 -4.60 24.88
CA GLU A 37 4.67 -5.81 24.06
C GLU A 37 5.05 -5.56 22.58
N VAL A 38 4.84 -4.36 22.09
CA VAL A 38 5.14 -3.96 20.71
C VAL A 38 5.90 -2.63 20.73
N PRO A 39 7.19 -2.66 21.04
CA PRO A 39 8.02 -1.46 21.09
C PRO A 39 8.30 -0.90 19.68
N TYR A 40 8.65 0.37 19.63
CA TYR A 40 9.13 1.05 18.42
C TYR A 40 8.12 1.12 17.26
N ILE A 41 6.82 1.18 17.55
CA ILE A 41 5.83 1.59 16.55
C ILE A 41 6.01 3.07 16.28
N TYR A 42 6.21 3.42 15.01
CA TYR A 42 6.32 4.81 14.58
C TYR A 42 5.02 5.26 13.93
N GLU A 43 4.57 6.45 14.28
CA GLU A 43 3.40 7.10 13.69
C GLU A 43 3.79 8.44 13.09
N ASP A 44 3.36 8.67 11.85
CA ASP A 44 3.54 9.94 11.17
C ASP A 44 2.48 10.94 11.60
N ARG A 45 2.91 12.16 11.94
CA ARG A 45 2.04 13.26 12.35
C ARG A 45 2.04 14.36 11.30
N ILE A 46 0.88 14.88 10.96
CA ILE A 46 0.73 16.04 10.07
C ILE A 46 0.62 17.33 10.89
N GLY A 47 1.13 18.42 10.34
CA GLY A 47 0.96 19.76 10.91
C GLY A 47 -0.40 20.35 10.56
N GLN A 48 -0.99 21.10 11.49
CA GLN A 48 -2.28 21.77 11.24
C GLN A 48 -2.20 22.72 10.02
N ALA A 49 -1.15 23.51 9.93
CA ALA A 49 -0.95 24.46 8.84
C ALA A 49 -0.84 23.76 7.47
N ASP A 50 -0.20 22.58 7.41
CA ASP A 50 -0.07 21.79 6.19
C ASP A 50 -1.42 21.19 5.78
N PHE A 51 -2.22 20.73 6.75
CA PHE A 51 -3.57 20.27 6.52
C PHE A 51 -4.47 21.39 5.97
N GLU A 52 -4.50 22.54 6.64
CA GLU A 52 -5.30 23.72 6.24
C GLU A 52 -4.92 24.19 4.84
N LYS A 53 -3.63 24.26 4.54
CA LYS A 53 -3.12 24.61 3.21
C LYS A 53 -3.59 23.61 2.14
N MET A 54 -3.55 22.34 2.43
CA MET A 54 -3.97 21.31 1.47
C MET A 54 -5.47 21.27 1.29
N LEU A 55 -6.23 21.44 2.37
CA LEU A 55 -7.68 21.57 2.33
C LEU A 55 -8.11 22.79 1.50
N SER A 56 -7.49 23.96 1.74
CA SER A 56 -7.72 25.15 0.94
C SER A 56 -7.44 24.93 -0.54
N LYS A 57 -6.34 24.24 -0.86
CA LYS A 57 -5.98 23.90 -2.25
C LYS A 57 -7.03 23.00 -2.90
N ALA A 58 -7.57 22.04 -2.16
CA ALA A 58 -8.59 21.13 -2.64
C ALA A 58 -9.92 21.85 -2.88
N LEU A 59 -10.35 22.71 -1.94
CA LEU A 59 -11.59 23.49 -2.05
C LEU A 59 -11.56 24.52 -3.18
N ASN A 60 -10.39 25.06 -3.49
CA ASN A 60 -10.20 26.02 -4.58
C ASN A 60 -9.77 25.38 -5.91
N CYS A 61 -9.83 24.05 -6.00
CA CYS A 61 -9.52 23.35 -7.24
C CYS A 61 -10.57 23.63 -8.30
N SER A 62 -10.17 23.97 -9.53
CA SER A 62 -11.12 24.14 -10.62
C SER A 62 -11.78 22.82 -11.00
N ASN A 63 -13.03 22.87 -11.46
CA ASN A 63 -13.76 21.67 -11.90
C ASN A 63 -12.96 20.85 -12.94
N LYS A 64 -12.35 21.53 -13.91
CA LYS A 64 -11.53 20.88 -14.93
C LYS A 64 -10.33 20.12 -14.35
N ALA A 65 -9.65 20.68 -13.34
CA ALA A 65 -8.53 20.02 -12.69
C ALA A 65 -9.00 18.86 -11.82
N TYR A 66 -10.12 19.04 -11.13
CA TYR A 66 -10.78 18.01 -10.33
C TYR A 66 -11.18 16.80 -11.18
N GLU A 67 -11.87 17.02 -12.29
CA GLU A 67 -12.29 15.98 -13.24
C GLU A 67 -11.08 15.23 -13.80
N LYS A 68 -10.05 15.94 -14.24
CA LYS A 68 -8.80 15.31 -14.72
C LYS A 68 -8.16 14.42 -13.66
N MET A 69 -8.12 14.85 -12.40
CA MET A 69 -7.58 14.03 -11.31
C MET A 69 -8.46 12.83 -11.03
N SER A 70 -9.79 13.00 -11.06
CA SER A 70 -10.75 11.92 -10.88
C SER A 70 -10.58 10.83 -11.95
N ASP A 71 -10.56 11.21 -13.22
CA ASP A 71 -10.40 10.28 -14.34
C ASP A 71 -9.07 9.55 -14.28
N SER A 72 -8.00 10.27 -13.96
CA SER A 72 -6.66 9.67 -13.79
C SER A 72 -6.62 8.68 -12.63
N GLY A 73 -7.30 8.99 -11.51
CA GLY A 73 -7.40 8.10 -10.36
C GLY A 73 -8.22 6.84 -10.67
N ILE A 74 -9.35 6.99 -11.35
CA ILE A 74 -10.18 5.85 -11.80
C ILE A 74 -9.36 4.94 -12.72
N LYS A 75 -8.64 5.53 -13.68
CA LYS A 75 -7.78 4.78 -14.58
C LYS A 75 -6.69 4.05 -13.81
N HIS A 76 -6.01 4.72 -12.88
CA HIS A 76 -4.95 4.13 -12.05
C HIS A 76 -5.45 2.91 -11.26
N VAL A 77 -6.62 3.02 -10.62
CA VAL A 77 -7.21 1.90 -9.87
C VAL A 77 -7.57 0.74 -10.79
N ARG A 78 -8.20 1.01 -11.93
CA ARG A 78 -8.58 -0.02 -12.90
C ARG A 78 -7.39 -0.75 -13.50
N ASP A 79 -6.32 -0.02 -13.79
CA ASP A 79 -5.13 -0.59 -14.43
C ASP A 79 -4.26 -1.39 -13.44
N ASN A 80 -4.26 -1.05 -12.13
CA ASN A 80 -3.29 -1.59 -11.18
C ASN A 80 -3.91 -2.39 -10.03
N TYR A 81 -5.18 -2.16 -9.71
CA TYR A 81 -5.82 -2.73 -8.51
C TYR A 81 -7.16 -3.41 -8.81
N ASN A 82 -7.40 -3.82 -10.06
CA ASN A 82 -8.63 -4.57 -10.36
C ASN A 82 -8.51 -6.01 -9.86
N PHE A 83 -9.65 -6.55 -9.41
CA PHE A 83 -9.70 -7.86 -8.77
C PHE A 83 -9.41 -9.00 -9.74
N ASP A 84 -9.85 -8.91 -10.98
CA ASP A 84 -9.67 -9.98 -11.98
C ASP A 84 -8.18 -10.22 -12.28
N ASP A 85 -7.40 -9.14 -12.40
CA ASP A 85 -5.96 -9.25 -12.60
C ASP A 85 -5.24 -9.72 -11.34
N PHE A 86 -5.71 -9.29 -10.17
CA PHE A 86 -5.20 -9.76 -8.89
C PHE A 86 -5.40 -11.27 -8.76
N GLU A 87 -6.62 -11.76 -8.99
CA GLU A 87 -6.94 -13.19 -8.95
C GLU A 87 -6.06 -13.99 -9.90
N LYS A 88 -6.01 -13.60 -11.18
CA LYS A 88 -5.18 -14.26 -12.19
C LYS A 88 -3.71 -14.33 -11.80
N LYS A 89 -3.15 -13.23 -11.31
CA LYS A 89 -1.76 -13.16 -10.87
C LYS A 89 -1.49 -14.09 -9.69
N TRP A 90 -2.41 -14.18 -8.74
CA TRP A 90 -2.26 -15.08 -7.58
C TRP A 90 -2.40 -16.53 -7.97
N VAL A 91 -3.42 -16.90 -8.76
CA VAL A 91 -3.60 -18.28 -9.24
C VAL A 91 -2.34 -18.73 -10.00
N ASN A 92 -1.91 -17.98 -10.98
CA ASN A 92 -0.71 -18.30 -11.75
C ASN A 92 0.53 -18.41 -10.85
N LYS A 93 0.69 -17.53 -9.87
CA LYS A 93 1.83 -17.56 -8.96
C LYS A 93 1.83 -18.77 -8.04
N ILE A 94 0.65 -19.17 -7.54
CA ILE A 94 0.50 -20.37 -6.72
C ILE A 94 0.80 -21.61 -7.55
N ASP A 95 0.25 -21.70 -8.76
CA ASP A 95 0.51 -22.81 -9.69
C ASP A 95 2.00 -22.92 -10.03
N ASP A 96 2.67 -21.83 -10.32
CA ASP A 96 4.12 -21.79 -10.56
C ASP A 96 4.91 -22.31 -9.35
N ILE A 97 4.52 -21.90 -8.14
CA ILE A 97 5.18 -22.35 -6.90
C ILE A 97 4.96 -23.84 -6.69
N VAL A 98 3.73 -24.32 -6.86
CA VAL A 98 3.41 -25.76 -6.71
C VAL A 98 4.13 -26.58 -7.78
N ASN A 99 4.15 -26.14 -9.03
CA ASN A 99 4.87 -26.82 -10.11
C ASN A 99 6.37 -26.88 -9.87
N LYS A 100 6.95 -25.82 -9.33
CA LYS A 100 8.39 -25.71 -9.07
C LYS A 100 8.82 -26.46 -7.82
N HIS A 101 8.04 -26.33 -6.73
CA HIS A 101 8.46 -26.80 -5.40
C HIS A 101 7.63 -27.97 -4.86
N GLY A 102 6.56 -28.35 -5.54
CA GLY A 102 5.59 -29.35 -5.08
C GLY A 102 4.55 -28.78 -4.12
N SER A 103 3.52 -29.57 -3.85
CA SER A 103 2.48 -29.24 -2.87
C SER A 103 3.01 -29.44 -1.44
N TRP A 104 2.17 -29.20 -0.45
CA TRP A 104 2.49 -29.49 0.95
C TRP A 104 2.95 -30.95 1.17
N GLU A 105 2.36 -31.89 0.45
CA GLU A 105 2.61 -33.32 0.58
C GLU A 105 3.79 -33.81 -0.28
N THR A 106 3.98 -33.18 -1.45
CA THR A 106 4.97 -33.59 -2.46
C THR A 106 6.13 -32.61 -2.62
N ARG A 107 6.49 -31.87 -1.57
CA ARG A 107 7.50 -30.82 -1.61
C ARG A 107 8.81 -31.29 -2.20
N LYS A 108 9.23 -30.67 -3.28
CA LYS A 108 10.53 -30.90 -3.89
C LYS A 108 11.63 -30.29 -3.04
N ASN A 109 12.69 -31.07 -2.79
CA ASN A 109 13.86 -30.66 -1.99
C ASN A 109 13.58 -30.35 -0.51
N TYR A 110 12.41 -30.68 0.00
CA TYR A 110 12.13 -30.57 1.41
C TYR A 110 12.73 -31.73 2.18
N LYS A 111 13.64 -31.44 3.10
CA LYS A 111 14.12 -32.41 4.09
C LYS A 111 13.32 -32.24 5.37
N LYS A 112 12.52 -33.25 5.71
CA LYS A 112 11.81 -33.27 7.00
C LYS A 112 12.83 -33.20 8.12
N TRP A 113 12.77 -32.20 8.97
CA TRP A 113 13.57 -32.17 10.19
C TRP A 113 12.98 -33.14 11.22
N ILE A 114 13.85 -33.81 11.94
CA ILE A 114 13.47 -34.80 12.96
C ILE A 114 13.95 -34.24 14.29
N LEU A 115 13.02 -34.12 15.26
CA LEU A 115 13.38 -33.83 16.63
C LEU A 115 14.17 -35.00 17.17
N LYS A 116 15.44 -34.80 17.57
CA LYS A 116 16.21 -35.79 18.30
C LYS A 116 16.16 -35.40 19.77
N GLU A 117 15.66 -36.33 20.59
CA GLU A 117 15.82 -36.23 22.03
C GLU A 117 17.29 -36.44 22.36
N VAL A 118 17.90 -35.50 23.03
CA VAL A 118 19.29 -35.61 23.50
C VAL A 118 19.20 -35.99 24.94
N ALA A 119 19.52 -37.23 25.25
CA ALA A 119 19.61 -37.78 26.60
C ALA A 119 20.82 -37.19 27.36
#